data_be2e12744333c8c246b7b0fcda1c70e8
#
_entry.id   be2e12744333c8c246b7b0fcda1c70e8
#
_cell.length_a   1.000
_cell.length_b   1.000
_cell.length_c   1.000
_cell.angle_alpha   90.00
_cell.angle_beta   90.00
_cell.angle_gamma   90.00
#
_symmetry.space_group_name_H-M   'P 1'
#
loop_
_entity.id
_entity.type
_entity.pdbx_description
1 polymer ?
#
loop_
_entity_poly.entity_id
_entity_poly.type
_entity_poly.pdbx_seq_one_letter_code
_entity_poly.pdbx_strand_id
1 'polypeptide(L)'
;MRNPETILNSLSAHSKDVHYKYERLYRILFNEQMFYVAYQSIYAKPGNMTPGSDGKTIDGMSVDRIGHLIAALKDESYMPTPARRVYIPKKNGKKRPLGIPSIEDKMVQEVVRLILEAVYEGHFENSSHGFRPRRSCHTALRSIQTLFTGANWFIEGDIKGFFDNIDHHILIETLRERISDERFLRLIWKFLKAGYIEDFTFHKTYSGTPQGGIISPILANIYLDKFDKYMREYAESFDKGKKKRENPLHASYSRKAVRLRKTRVEWNKTKFSQNTGCY
;
A
#
# COMPACT_ATOMS: atom_id res chain seq x y z
N MET A 1 -4.70 31.24 -6.35
CA MET A 1 -4.38 30.01 -5.59
C MET A 1 -3.23 29.27 -6.28
N ARG A 2 -2.43 28.45 -5.54
CA ARG A 2 -1.36 27.68 -6.18
C ARG A 2 -1.96 26.50 -6.96
N ASN A 3 -1.35 26.16 -8.10
CA ASN A 3 -1.73 25.01 -8.91
C ASN A 3 -1.58 23.70 -8.07
N PRO A 4 -2.56 22.79 -8.10
CA PRO A 4 -2.51 21.49 -7.43
C PRO A 4 -1.25 20.69 -7.73
N GLU A 5 -0.83 20.61 -8.98
CA GLU A 5 0.37 19.90 -9.39
C GLU A 5 1.63 20.45 -8.71
N THR A 6 1.77 21.78 -8.67
CA THR A 6 2.91 22.44 -7.98
C THR A 6 2.93 22.10 -6.50
N ILE A 7 1.74 22.06 -5.84
CA ILE A 7 1.63 21.70 -4.42
C ILE A 7 2.07 20.24 -4.22
N LEU A 8 1.51 19.31 -4.99
CA LEU A 8 1.79 17.88 -4.85
C LEU A 8 3.26 17.56 -5.17
N ASN A 9 3.83 18.19 -6.20
CA ASN A 9 5.25 18.03 -6.54
C ASN A 9 6.17 18.56 -5.43
N SER A 10 5.81 19.68 -4.80
CA SER A 10 6.56 20.22 -3.65
C SER A 10 6.53 19.25 -2.46
N LEU A 11 5.41 18.59 -2.19
CA LEU A 11 5.33 17.55 -1.15
C LEU A 11 6.19 16.33 -1.53
N SER A 12 6.06 15.87 -2.77
CA SER A 12 6.78 14.67 -3.26
C SER A 12 8.30 14.87 -3.28
N ALA A 13 8.81 16.09 -3.42
CA ALA A 13 10.23 16.39 -3.38
C ALA A 13 10.91 15.95 -2.07
N HIS A 14 10.15 15.98 -0.96
CA HIS A 14 10.64 15.58 0.37
C HIS A 14 10.25 14.16 0.78
N SER A 15 9.52 13.42 -0.08
CA SER A 15 8.95 12.12 0.27
C SER A 15 9.98 11.05 0.66
N LYS A 16 11.20 11.12 0.11
CA LYS A 16 12.31 10.21 0.40
C LYS A 16 13.10 10.57 1.66
N ASP A 17 13.01 11.81 2.12
CA ASP A 17 13.67 12.24 3.34
C ASP A 17 12.88 11.77 4.56
N VAL A 18 13.43 10.82 5.30
CA VAL A 18 12.79 10.22 6.48
C VAL A 18 12.70 11.17 7.67
N HIS A 19 13.54 12.21 7.71
CA HIS A 19 13.58 13.20 8.78
C HIS A 19 12.69 14.40 8.52
N TYR A 20 12.21 14.56 7.27
CA TYR A 20 11.37 15.69 6.91
C TYR A 20 9.99 15.57 7.56
N LYS A 21 9.57 16.61 8.27
CA LYS A 21 8.23 16.74 8.89
C LYS A 21 7.36 17.66 8.05
N TYR A 22 6.20 17.12 7.67
CA TYR A 22 5.22 17.88 6.91
C TYR A 22 4.33 18.69 7.84
N GLU A 23 4.33 19.99 7.62
CA GLU A 23 3.49 20.96 8.33
C GLU A 23 2.44 21.53 7.39
N ARG A 24 1.37 22.08 7.95
CA ARG A 24 0.34 22.84 7.23
C ARG A 24 -0.33 22.09 6.07
N LEU A 25 -0.41 20.75 6.14
CA LEU A 25 -1.10 19.93 5.13
C LEU A 25 -2.60 20.22 5.12
N TYR A 26 -3.20 20.49 6.28
CA TYR A 26 -4.61 20.82 6.40
C TYR A 26 -5.00 22.06 5.59
N ARG A 27 -4.09 23.02 5.46
CA ARG A 27 -4.32 24.24 4.67
C ARG A 27 -4.50 23.96 3.17
N ILE A 28 -3.99 22.84 2.65
CA ILE A 28 -4.16 22.44 1.25
C ILE A 28 -5.64 22.17 0.93
N LEU A 29 -6.42 21.70 1.92
CA LEU A 29 -7.86 21.49 1.81
C LEU A 29 -8.66 22.79 1.62
N PHE A 30 -8.05 23.97 1.72
CA PHE A 30 -8.69 25.25 1.44
C PHE A 30 -8.54 25.67 -0.03
N ASN A 31 -7.84 24.88 -0.82
CA ASN A 31 -7.62 25.15 -2.22
C ASN A 31 -8.71 24.50 -3.08
N GLU A 32 -9.57 25.32 -3.63
CA GLU A 32 -10.71 24.91 -4.49
C GLU A 32 -10.26 24.06 -5.69
N GLN A 33 -9.09 24.39 -6.29
CA GLN A 33 -8.53 23.64 -7.41
C GLN A 33 -8.23 22.17 -7.07
N MET A 34 -7.88 21.88 -5.80
CA MET A 34 -7.70 20.50 -5.33
C MET A 34 -9.01 19.71 -5.40
N PHE A 35 -10.15 20.36 -5.11
CA PHE A 35 -11.47 19.73 -5.20
C PHE A 35 -11.90 19.51 -6.66
N TYR A 36 -11.52 20.40 -7.60
CA TYR A 36 -11.77 20.14 -9.02
C TYR A 36 -11.00 18.92 -9.53
N VAL A 37 -9.73 18.76 -9.12
CA VAL A 37 -8.95 17.55 -9.42
C VAL A 37 -9.59 16.30 -8.78
N ALA A 38 -10.05 16.41 -7.54
CA ALA A 38 -10.75 15.33 -6.84
C ALA A 38 -12.05 14.96 -7.55
N TYR A 39 -12.85 15.94 -7.97
CA TYR A 39 -14.08 15.74 -8.72
C TYR A 39 -13.80 14.97 -10.02
N GLN A 40 -12.84 15.41 -10.83
CA GLN A 40 -12.46 14.76 -12.08
C GLN A 40 -12.02 13.30 -11.84
N SER A 41 -11.22 13.08 -10.81
CA SER A 41 -10.74 11.73 -10.44
C SER A 41 -11.89 10.80 -10.05
N ILE A 42 -12.89 11.30 -9.32
CA ILE A 42 -14.03 10.49 -8.88
C ILE A 42 -15.01 10.27 -10.05
N TYR A 43 -15.29 11.32 -10.82
CA TYR A 43 -16.21 11.27 -11.96
C TYR A 43 -15.79 10.25 -13.02
N ALA A 44 -14.50 10.13 -13.27
CA ALA A 44 -13.95 9.18 -14.25
C ALA A 44 -14.02 7.69 -13.80
N LYS A 45 -14.38 7.42 -12.54
CA LYS A 45 -14.35 6.04 -12.01
C LYS A 45 -15.74 5.37 -12.09
N PRO A 46 -15.80 4.04 -12.36
CA PRO A 46 -17.04 3.26 -12.22
C PRO A 46 -17.59 3.39 -10.80
N GLY A 47 -18.92 3.51 -10.66
CA GLY A 47 -19.58 3.66 -9.36
C GLY A 47 -19.62 5.10 -8.83
N ASN A 48 -19.22 6.09 -9.63
CA ASN A 48 -19.32 7.51 -9.30
C ASN A 48 -20.77 7.93 -8.91
N MET A 49 -21.78 7.35 -9.56
CA MET A 49 -23.21 7.58 -9.30
C MET A 49 -23.76 6.82 -8.10
N THR A 50 -22.95 6.00 -7.41
CA THR A 50 -23.44 5.25 -6.26
C THR A 50 -23.56 6.17 -5.04
N PRO A 51 -24.81 6.39 -4.52
CA PRO A 51 -25.03 7.31 -3.40
C PRO A 51 -24.52 6.74 -2.08
N GLY A 52 -24.09 7.62 -1.19
CA GLY A 52 -23.78 7.31 0.20
C GLY A 52 -25.04 7.12 1.05
N SER A 53 -24.91 7.36 2.35
CA SER A 53 -26.04 7.32 3.31
C SER A 53 -26.99 8.50 3.15
N ASP A 54 -26.54 9.60 2.57
CA ASP A 54 -27.31 10.82 2.30
C ASP A 54 -28.15 10.76 1.01
N GLY A 55 -28.05 9.67 0.24
CA GLY A 55 -28.75 9.49 -1.03
C GLY A 55 -28.25 10.36 -2.19
N LYS A 56 -27.23 11.20 -1.98
CA LYS A 56 -26.73 12.13 -2.98
C LYS A 56 -25.69 11.45 -3.91
N THR A 57 -25.70 11.86 -5.19
CA THR A 57 -24.76 11.39 -6.22
C THR A 57 -23.81 12.50 -6.62
N ILE A 58 -22.82 12.17 -7.46
CA ILE A 58 -21.82 13.14 -7.94
C ILE A 58 -22.46 14.25 -8.82
N ASP A 59 -23.55 13.97 -9.52
CA ASP A 59 -24.25 14.97 -10.37
C ASP A 59 -24.83 16.13 -9.56
N GLY A 60 -25.08 15.92 -8.28
CA GLY A 60 -25.50 16.99 -7.38
C GLY A 60 -24.35 17.88 -6.88
N MET A 61 -23.10 17.65 -7.30
CA MET A 61 -21.97 18.47 -6.88
C MET A 61 -21.93 19.77 -7.70
N SER A 62 -21.74 20.90 -7.02
CA SER A 62 -21.64 22.23 -7.61
C SER A 62 -20.46 23.01 -7.01
N VAL A 63 -20.07 24.10 -7.66
CA VAL A 63 -19.04 25.03 -7.15
C VAL A 63 -19.44 25.58 -5.78
N ASP A 64 -20.71 25.97 -5.60
CA ASP A 64 -21.21 26.46 -4.31
C ASP A 64 -21.10 25.42 -3.21
N ARG A 65 -21.42 24.14 -3.49
CA ARG A 65 -21.27 23.05 -2.52
C ARG A 65 -19.81 22.82 -2.14
N ILE A 66 -18.89 22.91 -3.12
CA ILE A 66 -17.44 22.87 -2.84
C ILE A 66 -17.05 24.05 -1.95
N GLY A 67 -17.57 25.24 -2.20
CA GLY A 67 -17.35 26.43 -1.38
C GLY A 67 -17.81 26.24 0.07
N HIS A 68 -19.03 25.71 0.28
CA HIS A 68 -19.54 25.38 1.63
C HIS A 68 -18.69 24.31 2.33
N LEU A 69 -18.26 23.29 1.59
CA LEU A 69 -17.40 22.23 2.13
C LEU A 69 -16.05 22.80 2.59
N ILE A 70 -15.45 23.67 1.79
CA ILE A 70 -14.20 24.37 2.16
C ILE A 70 -14.41 25.30 3.35
N ALA A 71 -15.54 25.99 3.47
CA ALA A 71 -15.87 26.81 4.62
C ALA A 71 -15.92 25.96 5.90
N ALA A 72 -16.64 24.84 5.88
CA ALA A 72 -16.74 23.90 6.98
C ALA A 72 -15.39 23.24 7.35
N LEU A 73 -14.47 23.06 6.38
CA LEU A 73 -13.10 22.64 6.66
C LEU A 73 -12.26 23.74 7.30
N LYS A 74 -12.46 25.01 6.91
CA LYS A 74 -11.70 26.16 7.47
C LYS A 74 -12.01 26.38 8.94
N ASP A 75 -13.27 26.31 9.32
CA ASP A 75 -13.74 26.48 10.70
C ASP A 75 -13.74 25.19 11.53
N GLU A 76 -13.30 24.07 10.95
CA GLU A 76 -13.23 22.72 11.55
C GLU A 76 -14.59 22.11 11.92
N SER A 77 -15.70 22.70 11.49
CA SER A 77 -17.05 22.18 11.71
C SER A 77 -17.37 20.95 10.87
N TYR A 78 -16.57 20.66 9.82
CA TYR A 78 -16.75 19.49 8.98
C TYR A 78 -16.70 18.19 9.78
N MET A 79 -17.76 17.40 9.62
CA MET A 79 -17.89 16.06 10.19
C MET A 79 -18.26 15.06 9.09
N PRO A 80 -17.45 13.99 8.89
CA PRO A 80 -17.79 12.93 7.95
C PRO A 80 -19.11 12.26 8.31
N THR A 81 -19.92 11.94 7.31
CA THR A 81 -21.14 11.15 7.48
C THR A 81 -20.82 9.66 7.59
N PRO A 82 -21.62 8.88 8.35
CA PRO A 82 -21.46 7.43 8.38
C PRO A 82 -21.60 6.82 6.99
N ALA A 83 -20.71 5.91 6.62
CA ALA A 83 -20.76 5.26 5.33
C ALA A 83 -21.98 4.32 5.22
N ARG A 84 -22.63 4.26 4.06
CA ARG A 84 -23.69 3.27 3.80
C ARG A 84 -23.07 1.90 3.56
N ARG A 85 -23.42 0.91 4.38
CA ARG A 85 -22.94 -0.47 4.22
C ARG A 85 -23.78 -1.23 3.20
N VAL A 86 -23.07 -1.88 2.28
CA VAL A 86 -23.66 -2.82 1.31
C VAL A 86 -22.80 -4.09 1.25
N TYR A 87 -23.38 -5.19 0.77
CA TYR A 87 -22.67 -6.46 0.67
C TYR A 87 -22.48 -6.89 -0.78
N ILE A 88 -21.23 -7.21 -1.15
CA ILE A 88 -20.88 -7.72 -2.47
C ILE A 88 -20.64 -9.23 -2.35
N PRO A 89 -21.28 -10.09 -3.19
CA PRO A 89 -21.02 -11.52 -3.18
C PRO A 89 -19.59 -11.84 -3.64
N LYS A 90 -18.92 -12.75 -2.93
CA LYS A 90 -17.64 -13.34 -3.35
C LYS A 90 -17.88 -14.62 -4.14
N LYS A 91 -16.91 -15.05 -4.97
CA LYS A 91 -16.96 -16.30 -5.74
C LYS A 91 -17.18 -17.55 -4.88
N ASN A 92 -16.81 -17.53 -3.61
CA ASN A 92 -16.97 -18.62 -2.64
C ASN A 92 -18.29 -18.58 -1.87
N GLY A 93 -19.29 -17.82 -2.32
CA GLY A 93 -20.60 -17.66 -1.67
C GLY A 93 -20.63 -16.75 -0.44
N LYS A 94 -19.49 -16.34 0.09
CA LYS A 94 -19.42 -15.38 1.21
C LYS A 94 -19.70 -13.96 0.71
N LYS A 95 -20.16 -13.10 1.60
CA LYS A 95 -20.38 -11.68 1.31
C LYS A 95 -19.20 -10.84 1.82
N ARG A 96 -18.85 -9.80 1.05
CA ARG A 96 -17.85 -8.79 1.45
C ARG A 96 -18.57 -7.51 1.80
N PRO A 97 -18.44 -6.98 3.03
CA PRO A 97 -18.97 -5.67 3.36
C PRO A 97 -18.22 -4.57 2.62
N LEU A 98 -18.94 -3.58 2.12
CA LEU A 98 -18.41 -2.38 1.48
C LEU A 98 -19.11 -1.17 2.07
N GLY A 99 -18.35 -0.19 2.56
CA GLY A 99 -18.86 1.10 3.01
C GLY A 99 -18.81 2.11 1.86
N ILE A 100 -19.92 2.75 1.58
CA ILE A 100 -20.03 3.78 0.54
C ILE A 100 -20.14 5.15 1.24
N PRO A 101 -19.08 5.98 1.21
CA PRO A 101 -19.12 7.34 1.77
C PRO A 101 -20.09 8.25 0.98
N SER A 102 -20.54 9.34 1.61
CA SER A 102 -21.24 10.41 0.91
C SER A 102 -20.35 11.02 -0.19
N ILE A 103 -20.96 11.74 -1.13
CA ILE A 103 -20.14 12.36 -2.20
C ILE A 103 -19.23 13.47 -1.65
N GLU A 104 -19.67 14.22 -0.66
CA GLU A 104 -18.86 15.24 0.00
C GLU A 104 -17.67 14.61 0.72
N ASP A 105 -17.89 13.49 1.44
CA ASP A 105 -16.81 12.73 2.06
C ASP A 105 -15.85 12.12 1.03
N LYS A 106 -16.37 11.62 -0.10
CA LYS A 106 -15.50 11.14 -1.20
C LYS A 106 -14.60 12.26 -1.71
N MET A 107 -15.13 13.49 -1.85
CA MET A 107 -14.35 14.65 -2.30
C MET A 107 -13.22 14.99 -1.33
N VAL A 108 -13.50 15.10 -0.04
CA VAL A 108 -12.49 15.39 0.98
C VAL A 108 -11.48 14.26 1.07
N GLN A 109 -11.94 13.00 1.08
CA GLN A 109 -11.06 11.83 1.10
C GLN A 109 -10.14 11.77 -0.12
N GLU A 110 -10.59 12.15 -1.31
CA GLU A 110 -9.74 12.16 -2.50
C GLU A 110 -8.65 13.22 -2.40
N VAL A 111 -8.96 14.43 -1.91
CA VAL A 111 -7.92 15.45 -1.64
C VAL A 111 -6.91 14.95 -0.60
N VAL A 112 -7.39 14.36 0.50
CA VAL A 112 -6.51 13.76 1.54
C VAL A 112 -5.65 12.63 0.94
N ARG A 113 -6.22 11.77 0.09
CA ARG A 113 -5.48 10.70 -0.61
C ARG A 113 -4.36 11.26 -1.48
N LEU A 114 -4.63 12.30 -2.26
CA LEU A 114 -3.61 12.96 -3.10
C LEU A 114 -2.45 13.51 -2.27
N ILE A 115 -2.77 14.14 -1.13
CA ILE A 115 -1.76 14.66 -0.19
C ILE A 115 -0.92 13.52 0.38
N LEU A 116 -1.57 12.48 0.93
CA LEU A 116 -0.89 11.33 1.52
C LEU A 116 -0.03 10.58 0.49
N GLU A 117 -0.52 10.43 -0.74
CA GLU A 117 0.25 9.82 -1.83
C GLU A 117 1.52 10.63 -2.13
N ALA A 118 1.42 11.96 -2.24
CA ALA A 118 2.59 12.81 -2.43
C ALA A 118 3.60 12.73 -1.28
N VAL A 119 3.13 12.57 -0.05
CA VAL A 119 3.97 12.46 1.16
C VAL A 119 4.66 11.10 1.27
N TYR A 120 3.98 10.00 0.92
CA TYR A 120 4.43 8.65 1.25
C TYR A 120 4.93 7.82 0.07
N GLU A 121 4.55 8.14 -1.19
CA GLU A 121 4.88 7.29 -2.34
C GLU A 121 6.39 7.04 -2.52
N GLY A 122 7.21 8.05 -2.29
CA GLY A 122 8.68 7.93 -2.36
C GLY A 122 9.30 7.21 -1.16
N HIS A 123 8.53 6.94 -0.11
CA HIS A 123 8.97 6.34 1.14
C HIS A 123 8.69 4.82 1.22
N PHE A 124 7.70 4.34 0.48
CA PHE A 124 7.32 2.93 0.47
C PHE A 124 8.39 2.03 -0.13
N GLU A 125 8.52 0.83 0.42
CA GLU A 125 9.43 -0.19 -0.09
C GLU A 125 9.09 -0.61 -1.53
N ASN A 126 10.12 -1.05 -2.26
CA ASN A 126 9.96 -1.51 -3.64
C ASN A 126 9.15 -2.80 -3.76
N SER A 127 9.08 -3.61 -2.70
CA SER A 127 8.26 -4.82 -2.58
C SER A 127 6.77 -4.54 -2.46
N SER A 128 6.36 -3.33 -2.06
CA SER A 128 4.97 -2.92 -1.95
C SER A 128 4.39 -2.55 -3.32
N HIS A 129 3.34 -3.28 -3.77
CA HIS A 129 2.73 -3.09 -5.10
C HIS A 129 1.25 -2.73 -5.07
N GLY A 130 0.55 -2.97 -3.94
CA GLY A 130 -0.88 -2.76 -3.81
C GLY A 130 -1.28 -1.29 -3.79
N PHE A 131 -2.30 -0.91 -4.58
CA PHE A 131 -2.92 0.44 -4.55
C PHE A 131 -1.95 1.62 -4.72
N ARG A 132 -0.82 1.42 -5.37
CA ARG A 132 0.19 2.46 -5.62
C ARG A 132 0.18 2.91 -7.07
N PRO A 133 0.49 4.21 -7.36
CA PRO A 133 0.65 4.69 -8.72
C PRO A 133 1.68 3.88 -9.50
N ARG A 134 1.39 3.58 -10.77
CA ARG A 134 2.29 2.83 -11.67
C ARG A 134 2.65 1.42 -11.18
N ARG A 135 1.96 0.90 -10.17
CA ARG A 135 2.12 -0.46 -9.64
C ARG A 135 0.85 -1.27 -9.81
N SER A 136 0.99 -2.58 -9.96
CA SER A 136 -0.14 -3.49 -10.22
C SER A 136 0.24 -4.93 -9.87
N CYS A 137 -0.72 -5.86 -9.93
CA CYS A 137 -0.43 -7.29 -9.83
C CYS A 137 0.63 -7.74 -10.85
N HIS A 138 0.64 -7.16 -12.07
CA HIS A 138 1.63 -7.50 -13.09
C HIS A 138 3.05 -7.05 -12.70
N THR A 139 3.19 -5.89 -12.06
CA THR A 139 4.51 -5.45 -11.56
C THR A 139 4.99 -6.33 -10.41
N ALA A 140 4.10 -6.81 -9.54
CA ALA A 140 4.43 -7.77 -8.49
C ALA A 140 4.89 -9.11 -9.08
N LEU A 141 4.13 -9.67 -10.03
CA LEU A 141 4.50 -10.92 -10.72
C LEU A 141 5.85 -10.82 -11.44
N ARG A 142 6.11 -9.69 -12.10
CA ARG A 142 7.43 -9.43 -12.73
C ARG A 142 8.54 -9.39 -11.70
N SER A 143 8.33 -8.75 -10.55
CA SER A 143 9.31 -8.74 -9.45
C SER A 143 9.59 -10.14 -8.93
N ILE A 144 8.57 -10.98 -8.75
CA ILE A 144 8.73 -12.39 -8.36
C ILE A 144 9.56 -13.13 -9.41
N GLN A 145 9.22 -13.01 -10.69
CA GLN A 145 9.92 -13.69 -11.79
C GLN A 145 11.39 -13.33 -11.84
N THR A 146 11.75 -12.07 -11.56
CA THR A 146 13.14 -11.60 -11.66
C THR A 146 13.94 -11.82 -10.37
N LEU A 147 13.34 -11.58 -9.20
CA LEU A 147 14.06 -11.57 -7.92
C LEU A 147 14.07 -12.94 -7.24
N PHE A 148 13.09 -13.82 -7.51
CA PHE A 148 13.00 -15.15 -6.88
C PHE A 148 13.78 -16.22 -7.67
N THR A 149 14.60 -15.83 -8.64
CA THR A 149 15.44 -16.75 -9.40
C THR A 149 16.36 -17.53 -8.46
N GLY A 150 16.23 -18.85 -8.49
CA GLY A 150 16.99 -19.76 -7.62
C GLY A 150 16.50 -19.81 -6.17
N ALA A 151 15.32 -19.29 -5.85
CA ALA A 151 14.64 -19.57 -4.58
C ALA A 151 14.14 -21.02 -4.59
N ASN A 152 14.44 -21.78 -3.53
CA ASN A 152 13.96 -23.15 -3.35
C ASN A 152 12.66 -23.20 -2.54
N TRP A 153 12.41 -22.18 -1.75
CA TRP A 153 11.27 -22.07 -0.84
C TRP A 153 10.68 -20.68 -0.92
N PHE A 154 9.38 -20.58 -0.79
CA PHE A 154 8.68 -19.33 -0.55
C PHE A 154 7.69 -19.55 0.62
N ILE A 155 7.44 -18.47 1.35
CA ILE A 155 6.46 -18.46 2.44
C ILE A 155 5.35 -17.52 2.02
N GLU A 156 4.11 -18.03 1.98
CA GLU A 156 2.92 -17.25 1.70
C GLU A 156 2.19 -16.99 3.02
N GLY A 157 1.81 -15.72 3.24
CA GLY A 157 1.03 -15.28 4.38
C GLY A 157 -0.10 -14.37 3.96
N ASP A 158 -1.24 -14.45 4.66
CA ASP A 158 -2.39 -13.57 4.49
C ASP A 158 -2.86 -13.04 5.84
N ILE A 159 -3.15 -11.73 5.90
CA ILE A 159 -3.65 -11.09 7.12
C ILE A 159 -5.17 -11.11 7.09
N LYS A 160 -5.77 -11.99 7.89
CA LYS A 160 -7.22 -12.12 7.98
C LYS A 160 -7.87 -10.83 8.50
N GLY A 161 -8.80 -10.28 7.71
CA GLY A 161 -9.59 -9.12 8.11
C GLY A 161 -8.75 -7.86 8.35
N PHE A 162 -7.67 -7.67 7.58
CA PHE A 162 -6.72 -6.58 7.79
C PHE A 162 -7.38 -5.21 7.93
N PHE A 163 -8.25 -4.84 6.97
CA PHE A 163 -8.94 -3.54 6.99
C PHE A 163 -9.87 -3.34 8.19
N ASP A 164 -10.38 -4.42 8.77
CA ASP A 164 -11.29 -4.36 9.92
C ASP A 164 -10.53 -4.29 11.25
N ASN A 165 -9.24 -4.65 11.24
CA ASN A 165 -8.41 -4.78 12.45
C ASN A 165 -7.28 -3.72 12.56
N ILE A 166 -7.22 -2.73 11.68
CA ILE A 166 -6.26 -1.62 11.81
C ILE A 166 -6.54 -0.86 13.11
N ASP A 167 -5.55 -0.78 13.99
CA ASP A 167 -5.64 0.04 15.19
C ASP A 167 -5.53 1.52 14.83
N HIS A 168 -6.55 2.30 15.21
CA HIS A 168 -6.62 3.73 14.87
C HIS A 168 -5.53 4.54 15.54
N HIS A 169 -5.15 4.22 16.80
CA HIS A 169 -4.12 4.95 17.52
C HIS A 169 -2.75 4.67 16.91
N ILE A 170 -2.43 3.41 16.64
CA ILE A 170 -1.18 3.02 15.99
C ILE A 170 -1.06 3.67 14.60
N LEU A 171 -2.16 3.72 13.84
CA LEU A 171 -2.17 4.38 12.53
C LEU A 171 -1.88 5.88 12.65
N ILE A 172 -2.53 6.58 13.58
CA ILE A 172 -2.30 8.02 13.79
C ILE A 172 -0.88 8.28 14.30
N GLU A 173 -0.34 7.48 15.22
CA GLU A 173 1.06 7.60 15.64
C GLU A 173 2.04 7.36 14.47
N THR A 174 1.75 6.39 13.61
CA THR A 174 2.55 6.15 12.40
C THR A 174 2.51 7.35 11.45
N LEU A 175 1.35 7.97 11.26
CA LEU A 175 1.23 9.21 10.49
C LEU A 175 1.99 10.37 11.14
N ARG A 176 1.93 10.50 12.46
CA ARG A 176 2.61 11.55 13.25
C ARG A 176 4.14 11.48 13.13
N GLU A 177 4.70 10.34 12.78
CA GLU A 177 6.14 10.21 12.51
C GLU A 177 6.61 11.13 11.36
N ARG A 178 5.74 11.45 10.41
CA ARG A 178 6.05 12.31 9.26
C ARG A 178 5.21 13.58 9.19
N ILE A 179 4.05 13.60 9.82
CA ILE A 179 3.09 14.71 9.74
C ILE A 179 2.96 15.33 11.13
N SER A 180 3.36 16.59 11.26
CA SER A 180 3.21 17.39 12.50
C SER A 180 1.96 18.27 12.52
N ASP A 181 1.15 18.24 11.45
CA ASP A 181 -0.10 18.98 11.36
C ASP A 181 -1.24 18.25 12.10
N GLU A 182 -1.48 18.59 13.36
CA GLU A 182 -2.51 17.97 14.19
C GLU A 182 -3.94 18.20 13.64
N ARG A 183 -4.20 19.28 12.91
CA ARG A 183 -5.49 19.49 12.26
C ARG A 183 -5.75 18.45 11.18
N PHE A 184 -4.71 18.14 10.41
CA PHE A 184 -4.78 17.11 9.36
C PHE A 184 -4.97 15.71 9.98
N LEU A 185 -4.25 15.39 11.05
CA LEU A 185 -4.40 14.12 11.77
C LEU A 185 -5.78 13.98 12.41
N ARG A 186 -6.34 15.06 13.00
CA ARG A 186 -7.72 15.06 13.52
C ARG A 186 -8.75 14.81 12.43
N LEU A 187 -8.55 15.32 11.21
CA LEU A 187 -9.46 15.03 10.10
C LEU A 187 -9.43 13.54 9.74
N ILE A 188 -8.25 12.94 9.65
CA ILE A 188 -8.13 11.49 9.41
C ILE A 188 -8.82 10.71 10.53
N TRP A 189 -8.61 11.10 11.78
CA TRP A 189 -9.29 10.51 12.94
C TRP A 189 -10.81 10.60 12.83
N LYS A 190 -11.36 11.73 12.39
CA LYS A 190 -12.80 11.90 12.15
C LYS A 190 -13.31 10.86 11.13
N PHE A 191 -12.59 10.63 10.04
CA PHE A 191 -12.94 9.59 9.04
C PHE A 191 -12.91 8.18 9.62
N LEU A 192 -11.91 7.85 10.42
CA LEU A 192 -11.80 6.54 11.07
C LEU A 192 -12.96 6.28 12.06
N LYS A 193 -13.45 7.33 12.71
CA LYS A 193 -14.54 7.27 13.71
C LYS A 193 -15.94 7.52 13.14
N ALA A 194 -16.08 7.83 11.85
CA ALA A 194 -17.36 8.20 11.23
C ALA A 194 -18.44 7.10 11.36
N GLY A 195 -18.04 5.83 11.46
CA GLY A 195 -18.98 4.71 11.55
C GLY A 195 -19.63 4.35 10.20
N TYR A 196 -20.66 3.54 10.29
CA TYR A 196 -21.45 3.14 9.11
C TYR A 196 -22.92 2.92 9.47
N ILE A 197 -23.77 3.00 8.46
CA ILE A 197 -25.20 2.68 8.55
C ILE A 197 -25.46 1.36 7.82
N GLU A 198 -26.08 0.42 8.51
CA GLU A 198 -26.54 -0.87 8.00
C GLU A 198 -27.99 -1.09 8.44
N ASP A 199 -28.88 -1.40 7.51
CA ASP A 199 -30.31 -1.61 7.78
C ASP A 199 -30.92 -0.50 8.66
N PHE A 200 -30.64 0.77 8.30
CA PHE A 200 -31.05 1.99 9.00
C PHE A 200 -30.50 2.13 10.44
N THR A 201 -29.59 1.25 10.85
CA THR A 201 -28.98 1.29 12.18
C THR A 201 -27.54 1.82 12.08
N PHE A 202 -27.20 2.77 12.96
CA PHE A 202 -25.84 3.32 13.07
C PHE A 202 -24.93 2.39 13.87
N HIS A 203 -23.75 2.12 13.34
CA HIS A 203 -22.70 1.35 13.99
C HIS A 203 -21.42 2.17 14.12
N LYS A 204 -20.90 2.24 15.33
CA LYS A 204 -19.60 2.87 15.60
C LYS A 204 -18.45 2.02 15.07
N THR A 205 -17.40 2.68 14.61
CA THR A 205 -16.13 2.03 14.21
C THR A 205 -15.10 2.22 15.33
N TYR A 206 -14.68 1.12 15.94
CA TYR A 206 -13.66 1.11 17.00
C TYR A 206 -12.27 0.80 16.48
N SER A 207 -12.18 0.01 15.41
CA SER A 207 -10.97 -0.36 14.68
C SER A 207 -11.27 -0.43 13.19
N GLY A 208 -10.23 -0.48 12.38
CA GLY A 208 -10.33 -0.66 10.94
C GLY A 208 -10.61 0.64 10.18
N THR A 209 -10.50 0.50 8.87
CA THR A 209 -10.89 1.55 7.92
C THR A 209 -12.10 1.05 7.13
N PRO A 210 -13.10 1.91 6.82
CA PRO A 210 -14.25 1.48 6.04
C PRO A 210 -13.80 0.87 4.71
N GLN A 211 -14.09 -0.42 4.48
CA GLN A 211 -13.82 -1.03 3.18
C GLN A 211 -14.65 -0.31 2.12
N GLY A 212 -13.99 0.39 1.19
CA GLY A 212 -14.63 1.24 0.17
C GLY A 212 -14.42 2.74 0.36
N GLY A 213 -13.84 3.17 1.47
CA GLY A 213 -13.34 4.53 1.62
C GLY A 213 -12.17 4.81 0.67
N ILE A 214 -12.12 6.00 0.10
CA ILE A 214 -11.09 6.39 -0.90
C ILE A 214 -9.70 6.44 -0.26
N ILE A 215 -9.60 6.84 1.01
CA ILE A 215 -8.32 6.91 1.75
C ILE A 215 -7.89 5.56 2.33
N SER A 216 -8.79 4.58 2.45
CA SER A 216 -8.49 3.31 3.13
C SER A 216 -7.30 2.56 2.55
N PRO A 217 -7.11 2.46 1.22
CA PRO A 217 -5.95 1.79 0.63
C PRO A 217 -4.61 2.45 0.96
N ILE A 218 -4.53 3.78 0.92
CA ILE A 218 -3.28 4.48 1.24
C ILE A 218 -2.96 4.40 2.75
N LEU A 219 -3.96 4.47 3.62
CA LEU A 219 -3.78 4.28 5.06
C LEU A 219 -3.32 2.85 5.39
N ALA A 220 -3.84 1.86 4.67
CA ALA A 220 -3.40 0.46 4.76
C ALA A 220 -1.92 0.31 4.37
N ASN A 221 -1.49 0.92 3.28
CA ASN A 221 -0.10 0.89 2.85
C ASN A 221 0.82 1.57 3.87
N ILE A 222 0.41 2.73 4.43
CA ILE A 222 1.18 3.42 5.46
C ILE A 222 1.32 2.56 6.73
N TYR A 223 0.25 1.89 7.14
CA TYR A 223 0.27 0.99 8.30
C TYR A 223 1.20 -0.20 8.10
N LEU A 224 1.19 -0.82 6.90
CA LEU A 224 2.01 -1.98 6.55
C LEU A 224 3.45 -1.63 6.20
N ASP A 225 3.78 -0.39 5.88
CA ASP A 225 5.13 0.03 5.51
C ASP A 225 6.17 -0.29 6.60
N LYS A 226 5.77 -0.25 7.88
CA LYS A 226 6.63 -0.68 8.99
C LYS A 226 6.97 -2.16 8.93
N PHE A 227 6.00 -2.99 8.55
CA PHE A 227 6.22 -4.41 8.36
C PHE A 227 7.13 -4.68 7.14
N ASP A 228 6.90 -3.98 6.03
CA ASP A 228 7.75 -4.11 4.83
C ASP A 228 9.20 -3.74 5.15
N LYS A 229 9.43 -2.66 5.89
CA LYS A 229 10.77 -2.24 6.35
C LYS A 229 11.42 -3.24 7.29
N TYR A 230 10.67 -3.74 8.27
CA TYR A 230 11.14 -4.80 9.15
C TYR A 230 11.57 -6.04 8.36
N MET A 231 10.78 -6.48 7.37
CA MET A 231 11.11 -7.63 6.55
C MET A 231 12.35 -7.39 5.67
N ARG A 232 12.54 -6.18 5.17
CA ARG A 232 13.76 -5.79 4.45
C ARG A 232 14.99 -5.88 5.36
N GLU A 233 14.94 -5.29 6.54
CA GLU A 233 16.05 -5.33 7.51
C GLU A 233 16.35 -6.77 7.96
N TYR A 234 15.30 -7.57 8.16
CA TYR A 234 15.45 -9.00 8.47
C TYR A 234 16.15 -9.75 7.34
N ALA A 235 15.73 -9.54 6.09
CA ALA A 235 16.35 -10.15 4.91
C ALA A 235 17.83 -9.74 4.78
N GLU A 236 18.14 -8.45 4.91
CA GLU A 236 19.51 -7.92 4.90
C GLU A 236 20.38 -8.53 6.02
N SER A 237 19.80 -8.76 7.20
CA SER A 237 20.50 -9.39 8.32
C SER A 237 20.76 -10.88 8.10
N PHE A 238 19.89 -11.55 7.34
CA PHE A 238 19.97 -12.97 7.00
C PHE A 238 20.93 -13.23 5.82
N ASP A 239 20.88 -12.39 4.79
CA ASP A 239 21.67 -12.53 3.56
C ASP A 239 23.12 -12.07 3.78
N LYS A 240 23.91 -12.90 4.48
CA LYS A 240 25.33 -12.65 4.71
C LYS A 240 26.19 -13.32 3.66
N GLY A 241 26.91 -12.52 2.86
CA GLY A 241 27.90 -13.00 1.88
C GLY A 241 27.40 -13.02 0.43
N LYS A 242 28.34 -13.24 -0.50
CA LYS A 242 28.12 -13.17 -1.95
C LYS A 242 27.63 -14.48 -2.58
N LYS A 243 27.61 -15.59 -1.83
CA LYS A 243 27.27 -16.94 -2.34
C LYS A 243 26.33 -17.64 -1.35
N LYS A 244 25.38 -18.40 -1.90
CA LYS A 244 24.54 -19.29 -1.07
C LYS A 244 25.42 -20.24 -0.27
N ARG A 245 25.06 -20.46 1.01
CA ARG A 245 25.74 -21.44 1.87
C ARG A 245 25.59 -22.83 1.25
N GLU A 246 26.72 -23.46 0.95
CA GLU A 246 26.73 -24.81 0.40
C GLU A 246 26.31 -25.82 1.47
N ASN A 247 25.47 -26.80 1.09
CA ASN A 247 25.14 -27.89 1.97
C ASN A 247 26.41 -28.73 2.22
N PRO A 248 26.87 -28.90 3.49
CA PRO A 248 28.11 -29.62 3.79
C PRO A 248 28.16 -31.05 3.25
N LEU A 249 27.02 -31.75 3.26
CA LEU A 249 26.91 -33.12 2.71
C LEU A 249 27.02 -33.09 1.19
N HIS A 250 26.31 -32.19 0.52
CA HIS A 250 26.44 -32.02 -0.93
C HIS A 250 27.88 -31.69 -1.34
N ALA A 251 28.55 -30.78 -0.65
CA ALA A 251 29.95 -30.42 -0.90
C ALA A 251 30.89 -31.62 -0.71
N SER A 252 30.62 -32.45 0.30
CA SER A 252 31.39 -33.68 0.54
C SER A 252 31.22 -34.67 -0.60
N TYR A 253 29.98 -34.95 -1.02
CA TYR A 253 29.73 -35.88 -2.13
C TYR A 253 30.22 -35.32 -3.48
N SER A 254 30.09 -34.05 -3.74
CA SER A 254 30.62 -33.40 -4.96
C SER A 254 32.15 -33.53 -5.03
N ARG A 255 32.84 -33.29 -3.92
CA ARG A 255 34.31 -33.49 -3.83
C ARG A 255 34.70 -34.95 -4.05
N LYS A 256 33.97 -35.91 -3.48
CA LYS A 256 34.16 -37.35 -3.73
C LYS A 256 33.96 -37.71 -5.20
N ALA A 257 32.91 -37.24 -5.83
CA ALA A 257 32.62 -37.47 -7.22
C ALA A 257 33.73 -36.92 -8.17
N VAL A 258 34.21 -35.70 -7.87
CA VAL A 258 35.33 -35.10 -8.60
C VAL A 258 36.62 -35.94 -8.46
N ARG A 259 36.92 -36.41 -7.24
CA ARG A 259 38.10 -37.29 -7.00
C ARG A 259 37.99 -38.60 -7.80
N LEU A 260 36.84 -39.28 -7.76
CA LEU A 260 36.60 -40.52 -8.52
C LEU A 260 36.70 -40.32 -10.03
N ARG A 261 36.18 -39.19 -10.55
CA ARG A 261 36.34 -38.84 -11.98
C ARG A 261 37.80 -38.69 -12.37
N LYS A 262 38.62 -38.00 -11.56
CA LYS A 262 40.07 -37.85 -11.81
C LYS A 262 40.77 -39.20 -11.83
N THR A 263 40.53 -40.05 -10.83
CA THR A 263 41.10 -41.39 -10.75
C THR A 263 40.69 -42.23 -11.95
N ARG A 264 39.44 -42.16 -12.43
CA ARG A 264 38.98 -42.87 -13.62
C ARG A 264 39.69 -42.38 -14.90
N VAL A 265 39.92 -41.06 -15.01
CA VAL A 265 40.66 -40.49 -16.17
C VAL A 265 42.12 -40.94 -16.16
N GLU A 266 42.77 -40.95 -14.99
CA GLU A 266 44.14 -41.44 -14.85
C GLU A 266 44.23 -42.95 -15.15
N TRP A 267 43.29 -43.76 -14.67
CA TRP A 267 43.25 -45.18 -14.96
C TRP A 267 43.03 -45.48 -16.45
N ASN A 268 42.17 -44.73 -17.13
CA ASN A 268 41.99 -44.86 -18.60
C ASN A 268 43.22 -44.42 -19.37
N LYS A 269 43.97 -43.40 -18.92
CA LYS A 269 45.25 -42.99 -19.55
C LYS A 269 46.30 -44.05 -19.38
N THR A 270 46.44 -44.68 -18.20
CA THR A 270 47.40 -45.78 -17.98
C THR A 270 47.04 -47.02 -18.78
N LYS A 271 45.78 -47.38 -18.90
CA LYS A 271 45.35 -48.49 -19.76
C LYS A 271 45.63 -48.22 -21.25
N PHE A 272 45.46 -46.99 -21.72
CA PHE A 272 45.72 -46.62 -23.10
C PHE A 272 47.25 -46.67 -23.42
N SER A 273 48.12 -46.26 -22.49
CA SER A 273 49.57 -46.32 -22.66
C SER A 273 50.11 -47.75 -22.58
N GLN A 274 49.45 -48.67 -21.87
CA GLN A 274 49.86 -50.09 -21.86
C GLN A 274 49.41 -50.86 -23.12
N ASN A 275 48.38 -50.42 -23.82
CA ASN A 275 47.92 -51.05 -25.07
C ASN A 275 48.61 -50.50 -26.33
N THR A 276 49.35 -49.39 -26.22
CA THR A 276 50.14 -48.82 -27.36
C THR A 276 51.67 -49.23 -27.36
N GLY A 277 52.03 -50.12 -26.46
CA GLY A 277 53.42 -50.57 -26.25
C GLY A 277 53.75 -51.98 -26.83
N CYS A 278 52.97 -52.45 -27.81
CA CYS A 278 53.28 -53.65 -28.54
C CYS A 278 53.07 -53.38 -30.03
N TYR A 279 54.10 -52.83 -30.70
CA TYR A 279 54.54 -53.19 -32.07
C TYR A 279 55.90 -52.60 -32.27
#